data_c05fd43a728de96e44b9753deda1be49
#
_entry.id   c05fd43a728de96e44b9753deda1be49
#
_cell.length_a   1.000
_cell.length_b   1.000
_cell.length_c   1.000
_cell.angle_alpha   90.00
_cell.angle_beta   90.00
_cell.angle_gamma   90.00
#
_symmetry.space_group_name_H-M   'P 1'
#
loop_
_entity.id
_entity.type
_entity.pdbx_description
1 polymer ?
#
loop_
_entity_poly.entity_id
_entity_poly.type
_entity_poly.pdbx_seq_one_letter_code
_entity_poly.pdbx_strand_id
1 'polypeptide(L)'
;IGPFTKGAENTMALRKIVTVGDPILTKVCRPVTKFDQKLAILIEDMIETMHDANGVGLAGPQVGVMRRLCVVDTGEEDVELVNPEVVEVSEETQTGIEGCLSLPGKYGIVTRPEHVVVRAQDRNGDWYEYEGEDIVARCFLHEIDHLDGHMYTEIAEKMLTPEELEELTRQEEQEAQEDGE
;
A
#
# COMPACT_ATOMS: atom_id res chain seq x y z
N ILE A 1 5.56 -28.91 -37.28
CA ILE A 1 5.73 -27.67 -36.52
C ILE A 1 4.34 -27.29 -36.04
N GLY A 2 3.98 -27.87 -34.89
CA GLY A 2 2.70 -27.52 -34.26
C GLY A 2 2.70 -26.04 -33.90
N PRO A 3 1.53 -25.38 -33.93
CA PRO A 3 1.43 -24.04 -33.45
C PRO A 3 1.87 -24.07 -31.99
N PHE A 4 2.85 -23.27 -31.66
CA PHE A 4 3.09 -22.88 -30.28
C PHE A 4 1.77 -22.31 -29.78
N THR A 5 1.00 -23.10 -29.08
CA THR A 5 0.12 -22.54 -28.11
C THR A 5 1.04 -21.81 -27.15
N LYS A 6 1.18 -20.52 -27.34
CA LYS A 6 1.51 -19.65 -26.25
C LYS A 6 0.47 -20.00 -25.21
N GLY A 7 0.85 -20.82 -24.24
CA GLY A 7 0.16 -20.85 -23.01
C GLY A 7 -0.04 -19.40 -22.67
N ALA A 8 -1.24 -19.02 -22.27
CA ALA A 8 -1.48 -17.69 -21.82
C ALA A 8 -0.41 -17.41 -20.78
N GLU A 9 0.68 -16.81 -21.23
CA GLU A 9 1.58 -16.17 -20.32
C GLU A 9 0.68 -15.18 -19.62
N ASN A 10 0.32 -15.51 -18.38
CA ASN A 10 -0.11 -14.52 -17.43
C ASN A 10 1.09 -13.60 -17.25
N THR A 11 1.35 -12.81 -18.28
CA THR A 11 2.33 -11.77 -18.20
C THR A 11 1.75 -10.77 -17.23
N MET A 12 2.23 -10.84 -15.98
CA MET A 12 2.05 -9.77 -15.04
C MET A 12 2.45 -8.49 -15.76
N ALA A 13 1.52 -7.56 -15.86
CA ALA A 13 1.74 -6.32 -16.56
C ALA A 13 1.98 -5.20 -15.55
N LEU A 14 3.00 -4.41 -15.77
CA LEU A 14 3.20 -3.18 -15.03
C LEU A 14 2.08 -2.20 -15.40
N ARG A 15 1.47 -1.61 -14.37
CA ARG A 15 0.45 -0.59 -14.52
C ARG A 15 1.04 0.79 -14.23
N LYS A 16 0.54 1.80 -14.92
CA LYS A 16 0.95 3.17 -14.68
C LYS A 16 0.43 3.64 -13.32
N ILE A 17 1.32 4.18 -12.50
CA ILE A 17 0.96 4.79 -11.23
C ILE A 17 0.44 6.20 -11.47
N VAL A 18 -0.77 6.45 -11.00
CA VAL A 18 -1.43 7.75 -11.03
C VAL A 18 -0.82 8.64 -9.95
N THR A 19 -0.57 9.88 -10.26
CA THR A 19 0.04 10.85 -9.35
C THR A 19 -0.95 11.91 -8.86
N VAL A 20 -0.60 12.57 -7.76
CA VAL A 20 -1.38 13.67 -7.18
C VAL A 20 -1.70 14.72 -8.23
N GLY A 21 -2.93 15.19 -8.24
CA GLY A 21 -3.51 16.06 -9.27
C GLY A 21 -4.58 15.32 -10.09
N ASP A 22 -4.50 14.00 -10.17
CA ASP A 22 -5.57 13.21 -10.76
C ASP A 22 -6.74 13.06 -9.78
N PRO A 23 -7.98 13.40 -10.21
CA PRO A 23 -9.16 13.35 -9.33
C PRO A 23 -9.48 11.98 -8.75
N ILE A 24 -9.02 10.89 -9.39
CA ILE A 24 -9.30 9.53 -8.91
C ILE A 24 -8.79 9.27 -7.50
N LEU A 25 -7.70 9.95 -7.10
CA LEU A 25 -7.09 9.78 -5.78
C LEU A 25 -7.92 10.38 -4.64
N THR A 26 -8.92 11.20 -4.95
CA THR A 26 -9.78 11.87 -3.98
C THR A 26 -11.18 11.28 -3.89
N LYS A 27 -11.43 10.19 -4.60
CA LYS A 27 -12.75 9.56 -4.67
C LYS A 27 -12.84 8.32 -3.81
N VAL A 28 -14.05 8.02 -3.35
CA VAL A 28 -14.35 6.79 -2.62
C VAL A 28 -14.50 5.64 -3.62
N CYS A 29 -13.79 4.56 -3.38
CA CYS A 29 -13.81 3.37 -4.22
C CYS A 29 -15.05 2.51 -3.97
N ARG A 30 -15.51 1.83 -5.01
CA ARG A 30 -16.61 0.88 -4.93
C ARG A 30 -16.15 -0.48 -4.42
N PRO A 31 -17.00 -1.20 -3.67
CA PRO A 31 -16.70 -2.57 -3.28
C PRO A 31 -16.46 -3.46 -4.50
N VAL A 32 -15.56 -4.41 -4.35
CA VAL A 32 -15.36 -5.49 -5.30
C VAL A 32 -16.49 -6.50 -5.11
N THR A 33 -17.19 -6.83 -6.18
CA THR A 33 -18.32 -7.77 -6.15
C THR A 33 -18.13 -9.01 -7.01
N LYS A 34 -17.13 -9.01 -7.90
CA LYS A 34 -16.78 -10.13 -8.76
C LYS A 34 -15.38 -10.63 -8.44
N PHE A 35 -15.29 -11.88 -8.05
CA PHE A 35 -14.04 -12.56 -7.70
C PHE A 35 -13.71 -13.54 -8.82
N ASP A 36 -13.22 -13.00 -9.92
CA ASP A 36 -12.93 -13.69 -11.16
C ASP A 36 -11.44 -13.61 -11.54
N GLN A 37 -11.09 -14.15 -12.68
CA GLN A 37 -9.72 -14.13 -13.17
C GLN A 37 -9.21 -12.70 -13.44
N LYS A 38 -10.09 -11.78 -13.81
CA LYS A 38 -9.70 -10.37 -14.02
C LYS A 38 -9.25 -9.72 -12.72
N LEU A 39 -9.91 -10.05 -11.61
CA LEU A 39 -9.49 -9.59 -10.29
C LEU A 39 -8.13 -10.18 -9.92
N ALA A 40 -7.93 -11.47 -10.13
CA ALA A 40 -6.65 -12.12 -9.87
C ALA A 40 -5.51 -11.49 -10.67
N ILE A 41 -5.73 -11.22 -11.95
CA ILE A 41 -4.74 -10.54 -12.82
C ILE A 41 -4.46 -9.12 -12.31
N LEU A 42 -5.48 -8.37 -11.92
CA LEU A 42 -5.31 -7.03 -11.37
C LEU A 42 -4.46 -7.06 -10.10
N ILE A 43 -4.71 -7.99 -9.19
CA ILE A 43 -3.94 -8.15 -7.95
C ILE A 43 -2.47 -8.47 -8.27
N GLU A 44 -2.22 -9.42 -9.17
CA GLU A 44 -0.84 -9.76 -9.58
C GLU A 44 -0.13 -8.59 -10.26
N ASP A 45 -0.82 -7.85 -11.12
CA ASP A 45 -0.28 -6.64 -11.74
C ASP A 45 0.06 -5.56 -10.71
N MET A 46 -0.79 -5.41 -9.70
CA MET A 46 -0.56 -4.43 -8.62
C MET A 46 0.64 -4.83 -7.76
N ILE A 47 0.79 -6.10 -7.44
CA ILE A 47 1.94 -6.62 -6.69
C ILE A 47 3.23 -6.37 -7.47
N GLU A 48 3.26 -6.71 -8.75
CA GLU A 48 4.43 -6.49 -9.59
C GLU A 48 4.75 -4.99 -9.74
N THR A 49 3.75 -4.16 -9.96
CA THR A 49 3.91 -2.71 -10.06
C THR A 49 4.46 -2.11 -8.76
N MET A 50 3.95 -2.56 -7.61
CA MET A 50 4.45 -2.15 -6.29
C MET A 50 5.93 -2.48 -6.13
N HIS A 51 6.34 -3.70 -6.43
CA HIS A 51 7.74 -4.13 -6.33
C HIS A 51 8.65 -3.41 -7.33
N ASP A 52 8.21 -3.24 -8.57
CA ASP A 52 8.96 -2.51 -9.60
C ASP A 52 9.24 -1.06 -9.19
N ALA A 53 8.30 -0.43 -8.51
CA ALA A 53 8.42 0.94 -8.01
C ALA A 53 9.12 1.04 -6.63
N ASN A 54 9.61 -0.07 -6.08
CA ASN A 54 10.20 -0.17 -4.73
C ASN A 54 9.25 0.34 -3.62
N GLY A 55 7.95 0.14 -3.81
CA GLY A 55 6.93 0.48 -2.83
C GLY A 55 6.65 -0.67 -1.88
N VAL A 56 6.02 -0.37 -0.77
CA VAL A 56 5.58 -1.33 0.24
C VAL A 56 4.07 -1.50 0.28
N GLY A 57 3.35 -0.70 -0.47
CA GLY A 57 1.90 -0.77 -0.62
C GLY A 57 1.41 -0.09 -1.88
N LEU A 58 0.28 -0.54 -2.39
CA LEU A 58 -0.37 0.04 -3.57
C LEU A 58 -1.86 -0.22 -3.52
N ALA A 59 -2.65 0.82 -3.72
CA ALA A 59 -4.11 0.77 -3.73
C ALA A 59 -4.69 0.89 -5.14
N GLY A 60 -5.88 0.36 -5.36
CA GLY A 60 -6.57 0.37 -6.64
C GLY A 60 -6.59 1.73 -7.35
N PRO A 61 -6.98 2.83 -6.67
CA PRO A 61 -6.99 4.15 -7.31
C PRO A 61 -5.64 4.61 -7.82
N GLN A 62 -4.55 4.17 -7.21
CA GLN A 62 -3.19 4.52 -7.66
C GLN A 62 -2.81 3.90 -9.00
N VAL A 63 -3.53 2.90 -9.46
CA VAL A 63 -3.41 2.33 -10.81
C VAL A 63 -4.64 2.58 -11.68
N GLY A 64 -5.43 3.57 -11.32
CA GLY A 64 -6.60 4.00 -12.09
C GLY A 64 -7.84 3.13 -11.90
N VAL A 65 -7.89 2.28 -10.88
CA VAL A 65 -9.00 1.36 -10.60
C VAL A 65 -9.76 1.81 -9.36
N MET A 66 -11.01 2.23 -9.55
CA MET A 66 -11.88 2.71 -8.48
C MET A 66 -12.60 1.58 -7.74
N ARG A 67 -11.84 0.59 -7.30
CA ARG A 67 -12.34 -0.54 -6.52
C ARG A 67 -11.59 -0.67 -5.22
N ARG A 68 -12.29 -1.17 -4.19
CA ARG A 68 -11.75 -1.31 -2.84
C ARG A 68 -10.82 -2.51 -2.73
N LEU A 69 -9.59 -2.36 -3.20
CA LEU A 69 -8.53 -3.34 -2.98
C LEU A 69 -7.19 -2.64 -2.89
N CYS A 70 -6.31 -3.26 -2.15
CA CYS A 70 -4.90 -2.86 -2.06
C CYS A 70 -4.01 -4.08 -1.84
N VAL A 71 -2.72 -3.88 -2.05
CA VAL A 71 -1.69 -4.88 -1.78
C VAL A 71 -0.62 -4.26 -0.89
N VAL A 72 -0.06 -5.05 0.00
CA VAL A 72 0.97 -4.63 0.94
C VAL A 72 2.06 -5.69 1.02
N ASP A 73 3.31 -5.27 0.91
CA ASP A 73 4.48 -6.08 1.21
C ASP A 73 4.79 -5.94 2.70
N THR A 74 4.61 -7.03 3.44
CA THR A 74 4.88 -7.05 4.89
C THR A 74 6.34 -7.30 5.23
N GLY A 75 7.18 -7.55 4.22
CA GLY A 75 8.56 -8.00 4.39
C GLY A 75 8.69 -9.53 4.45
N GLU A 76 7.63 -10.23 4.78
CA GLU A 76 7.56 -11.70 4.79
C GLU A 76 6.72 -12.24 3.64
N GLU A 77 5.69 -11.52 3.26
CA GLU A 77 4.77 -11.90 2.18
C GLU A 77 4.09 -10.68 1.56
N ASP A 78 3.53 -10.87 0.39
CA ASP A 78 2.62 -9.92 -0.23
C ASP A 78 1.18 -10.25 0.19
N VAL A 79 0.51 -9.29 0.80
CA VAL A 79 -0.86 -9.44 1.29
C VAL A 79 -1.82 -8.71 0.37
N GLU A 80 -2.86 -9.39 -0.07
CA GLU A 80 -3.96 -8.79 -0.82
C GLU A 80 -5.14 -8.50 0.12
N LEU A 81 -5.64 -7.29 0.07
CA LEU A 81 -6.76 -6.84 0.88
C LEU A 81 -7.90 -6.38 -0.04
N VAL A 82 -8.86 -7.23 -0.27
CA VAL A 82 -10.06 -6.90 -1.05
C VAL A 82 -11.19 -6.55 -0.09
N ASN A 83 -11.86 -5.43 -0.33
CA ASN A 83 -12.90 -4.90 0.56
C ASN A 83 -12.45 -4.82 2.03
N PRO A 84 -11.27 -4.23 2.32
CA PRO A 84 -10.74 -4.23 3.68
C PRO A 84 -11.57 -3.37 4.61
N GLU A 85 -11.66 -3.83 5.86
CA GLU A 85 -12.28 -3.13 6.98
C GLU A 85 -11.29 -3.11 8.14
N VAL A 86 -11.10 -1.95 8.76
CA VAL A 86 -10.33 -1.85 10.00
C VAL A 86 -11.22 -2.29 11.16
N VAL A 87 -10.88 -3.40 11.79
CA VAL A 87 -11.68 -4.01 12.86
C VAL A 87 -11.26 -3.47 14.23
N GLU A 88 -9.97 -3.30 14.42
CA GLU A 88 -9.38 -2.89 15.69
C GLU A 88 -8.11 -2.07 15.44
N VAL A 89 -7.92 -1.04 16.26
CA VAL A 89 -6.69 -0.27 16.32
C VAL A 89 -6.24 -0.14 17.77
N SER A 90 -4.93 -0.11 17.99
CA SER A 90 -4.38 0.14 19.32
C SER A 90 -4.56 1.59 19.76
N GLU A 91 -4.56 1.82 21.07
CA GLU A 91 -4.48 3.18 21.64
C GLU A 91 -3.06 3.74 21.49
N GLU A 92 -2.05 2.89 21.61
CA GLU A 92 -0.66 3.24 21.39
C GLU A 92 -0.46 3.66 19.94
N THR A 93 0.35 4.69 19.77
CA THR A 93 0.66 5.25 18.45
C THR A 93 2.14 5.18 18.14
N GLN A 94 2.44 5.27 16.86
CA GLN A 94 3.78 5.39 16.32
C GLN A 94 3.87 6.64 15.45
N THR A 95 4.98 7.32 15.50
CA THR A 95 5.25 8.48 14.64
C THR A 95 6.45 8.18 13.76
N GLY A 96 6.32 8.38 12.47
CA GLY A 96 7.38 8.09 11.53
C GLY A 96 7.18 8.72 10.16
N ILE A 97 8.13 8.47 9.28
CA ILE A 97 8.15 9.01 7.93
C ILE A 97 7.26 8.17 7.03
N GLU A 98 6.38 8.83 6.27
CA GLU A 98 5.63 8.23 5.19
C GLU A 98 5.91 8.93 3.87
N GLY A 99 5.90 8.12 2.81
CA GLY A 99 5.87 8.56 1.42
C GLY A 99 4.77 7.82 0.68
N CYS A 100 4.51 8.20 -0.56
CA CYS A 100 3.50 7.57 -1.39
C CYS A 100 3.97 7.52 -2.84
N LEU A 101 3.75 6.40 -3.52
CA LEU A 101 4.09 6.26 -4.93
C LEU A 101 3.35 7.25 -5.82
N SER A 102 2.19 7.73 -5.38
CA SER A 102 1.41 8.77 -6.08
C SER A 102 1.88 10.19 -5.79
N LEU A 103 2.81 10.38 -4.87
CA LEU A 103 3.46 11.65 -4.56
C LEU A 103 4.98 11.46 -4.46
N PRO A 104 5.65 11.20 -5.60
CA PRO A 104 7.06 10.85 -5.58
C PRO A 104 7.95 11.98 -5.06
N GLY A 105 8.99 11.63 -4.32
CA GLY A 105 9.99 12.56 -3.82
C GLY A 105 9.53 13.43 -2.65
N LYS A 106 8.32 13.21 -2.14
CA LYS A 106 7.78 13.91 -0.96
C LYS A 106 7.64 12.94 0.19
N TYR A 107 7.87 13.44 1.40
CA TYR A 107 7.78 12.65 2.63
C TYR A 107 7.22 13.53 3.74
N GLY A 108 6.49 12.90 4.65
CA GLY A 108 5.91 13.60 5.80
C GLY A 108 6.01 12.78 7.07
N ILE A 109 5.84 13.44 8.19
CA ILE A 109 5.79 12.80 9.50
C ILE A 109 4.34 12.53 9.84
N VAL A 110 4.01 11.25 10.07
CA VAL A 110 2.65 10.79 10.29
C VAL A 110 2.58 9.95 11.56
N THR A 111 1.59 10.23 12.39
CA THR A 111 1.27 9.45 13.58
C THR A 111 0.11 8.51 13.26
N ARG A 112 0.30 7.24 13.52
CA ARG A 112 -0.71 6.18 13.31
C ARG A 112 -0.74 5.21 14.48
N PRO A 113 -1.81 4.43 14.65
CA PRO A 113 -1.80 3.31 15.59
C PRO A 113 -0.64 2.35 15.35
N GLU A 114 -0.06 1.82 16.42
CA GLU A 114 1.03 0.84 16.34
C GLU A 114 0.56 -0.54 15.91
N HIS A 115 -0.68 -0.89 16.20
CA HIS A 115 -1.27 -2.19 15.92
C HIS A 115 -2.64 -2.03 15.28
N VAL A 116 -2.92 -2.86 14.30
CA VAL A 116 -4.20 -2.88 13.59
C VAL A 116 -4.62 -4.31 13.30
N VAL A 117 -5.91 -4.58 13.40
CA VAL A 117 -6.53 -5.79 12.86
C VAL A 117 -7.41 -5.38 11.68
N VAL A 118 -7.14 -5.97 10.54
CA VAL A 118 -7.87 -5.74 9.30
C VAL A 118 -8.61 -7.01 8.91
N ARG A 119 -9.87 -6.88 8.56
CA ARG A 119 -10.68 -7.92 7.95
C ARG A 119 -10.82 -7.64 6.47
N ALA A 120 -10.52 -8.61 5.62
CA ALA A 120 -10.57 -8.44 4.18
C ALA A 120 -10.95 -9.75 3.48
N GLN A 121 -11.22 -9.65 2.19
CA GLN A 121 -11.39 -10.81 1.32
C GLN A 121 -10.09 -11.02 0.52
N ASP A 122 -9.80 -12.28 0.20
CA ASP A 122 -8.78 -12.62 -0.76
C ASP A 122 -9.34 -12.56 -2.20
N ARG A 123 -8.52 -12.92 -3.19
CA ARG A 123 -8.93 -12.93 -4.60
C ARG A 123 -10.06 -13.92 -4.93
N ASN A 124 -10.32 -14.86 -4.04
CA ASN A 124 -11.39 -15.86 -4.18
C ASN A 124 -12.67 -15.44 -3.46
N GLY A 125 -12.66 -14.30 -2.78
CA GLY A 125 -13.78 -13.80 -2.01
C GLY A 125 -13.88 -14.33 -0.58
N ASP A 126 -12.90 -15.11 -0.13
CA ASP A 126 -12.87 -15.65 1.22
C ASP A 126 -12.40 -14.59 2.22
N TRP A 127 -13.13 -14.47 3.32
CA TRP A 127 -12.81 -13.53 4.39
C TRP A 127 -11.71 -14.06 5.29
N TYR A 128 -10.83 -13.17 5.70
CA TYR A 128 -9.77 -13.43 6.66
C TYR A 128 -9.45 -12.18 7.46
N GLU A 129 -8.76 -12.35 8.57
CA GLU A 129 -8.23 -11.25 9.37
C GLU A 129 -6.70 -11.28 9.33
N TYR A 130 -6.12 -10.11 9.35
CA TYR A 130 -4.67 -9.92 9.39
C TYR A 130 -4.31 -8.92 10.48
N GLU A 131 -3.40 -9.30 11.37
CA GLU A 131 -2.84 -8.40 12.35
C GLU A 131 -1.55 -7.78 11.81
N GLY A 132 -1.46 -6.46 11.87
CA GLY A 132 -0.27 -5.71 11.51
C GLY A 132 0.25 -4.92 12.70
N GLU A 133 1.56 -4.89 12.85
CA GLU A 133 2.27 -4.10 13.86
C GLU A 133 3.27 -3.18 13.20
N ASP A 134 3.57 -2.07 13.86
CA ASP A 134 4.61 -1.13 13.47
C ASP A 134 4.45 -0.66 12.00
N ILE A 135 5.44 -0.93 11.15
CA ILE A 135 5.41 -0.50 9.75
C ILE A 135 4.30 -1.18 8.95
N VAL A 136 3.94 -2.41 9.26
CA VAL A 136 2.84 -3.13 8.59
C VAL A 136 1.50 -2.47 8.92
N ALA A 137 1.26 -2.12 10.18
CA ALA A 137 0.07 -1.38 10.58
C ALA A 137 -0.02 -0.03 9.84
N ARG A 138 1.08 0.68 9.76
CA ARG A 138 1.20 1.94 9.00
C ARG A 138 0.83 1.75 7.54
N CYS A 139 1.38 0.73 6.89
CA CYS A 139 1.11 0.44 5.47
C CYS A 139 -0.36 0.08 5.23
N PHE A 140 -0.94 -0.77 6.07
CA PHE A 140 -2.36 -1.12 5.93
C PHE A 140 -3.26 0.11 6.01
N LEU A 141 -3.06 0.96 6.99
CA LEU A 141 -3.89 2.16 7.18
C LEU A 141 -3.68 3.18 6.06
N HIS A 142 -2.44 3.35 5.59
CA HIS A 142 -2.12 4.22 4.46
C HIS A 142 -2.87 3.79 3.20
N GLU A 143 -2.84 2.48 2.88
CA GLU A 143 -3.49 1.97 1.67
C GLU A 143 -5.02 1.95 1.77
N ILE A 144 -5.56 1.64 2.95
CA ILE A 144 -7.01 1.68 3.17
C ILE A 144 -7.54 3.12 3.07
N ASP A 145 -6.80 4.11 3.55
CA ASP A 145 -7.14 5.52 3.39
C ASP A 145 -7.31 5.92 1.91
N HIS A 146 -6.47 5.40 1.02
CA HIS A 146 -6.62 5.63 -0.42
C HIS A 146 -7.97 5.17 -0.98
N LEU A 147 -8.54 4.11 -0.41
CA LEU A 147 -9.83 3.58 -0.85
C LEU A 147 -10.99 4.50 -0.50
N ASP A 148 -10.79 5.38 0.47
CA ASP A 148 -11.75 6.42 0.88
C ASP A 148 -11.40 7.81 0.33
N GLY A 149 -10.43 7.88 -0.56
CA GLY A 149 -10.00 9.12 -1.20
C GLY A 149 -9.09 10.00 -0.35
N HIS A 150 -8.43 9.42 0.65
CA HIS A 150 -7.54 10.14 1.57
C HIS A 150 -6.07 9.83 1.31
N MET A 151 -5.25 10.85 1.43
CA MET A 151 -3.80 10.74 1.36
C MET A 151 -3.15 11.09 2.70
N TYR A 152 -1.96 10.53 2.96
CA TYR A 152 -1.22 10.78 4.20
C TYR A 152 -0.93 12.27 4.44
N THR A 153 -0.86 13.07 3.38
CA THR A 153 -0.63 14.53 3.48
C THR A 153 -1.70 15.27 4.27
N GLU A 154 -2.91 14.71 4.33
CA GLU A 154 -4.01 15.30 5.08
C GLU A 154 -3.81 15.19 6.60
N ILE A 155 -3.09 14.18 7.05
CA ILE A 155 -2.85 13.90 8.48
C ILE A 155 -1.39 14.07 8.89
N ALA A 156 -0.50 14.36 7.95
CA ALA A 156 0.91 14.60 8.26
C ALA A 156 1.05 15.81 9.18
N GLU A 157 1.79 15.64 10.26
CA GLU A 157 2.12 16.73 11.19
C GLU A 157 3.03 17.75 10.50
N LYS A 158 3.88 17.28 9.60
CA LYS A 158 4.83 18.08 8.87
C LYS A 158 5.25 17.37 7.58
N MET A 159 5.34 18.14 6.48
CA MET A 159 6.01 17.68 5.28
C MET A 159 7.48 18.05 5.37
N LEU A 160 8.35 17.08 5.08
CA LEU A 160 9.80 17.25 5.24
C LEU A 160 10.43 17.97 4.06
N THR A 161 11.39 18.86 4.34
CA THR A 161 12.32 19.36 3.32
C THR A 161 13.33 18.28 2.97
N PRO A 162 14.01 18.35 1.79
CA PRO A 162 15.07 17.39 1.48
C PRO A 162 16.17 17.33 2.52
N GLU A 163 16.54 18.45 3.13
CA GLU A 163 17.55 18.53 4.19
C GLU A 163 17.09 17.84 5.48
N GLU A 164 15.84 18.05 5.87
CA GLU A 164 15.25 17.41 7.03
C GLU A 164 15.16 15.90 6.85
N LEU A 165 14.78 15.43 5.67
CA LEU A 165 14.73 14.01 5.33
C LEU A 165 16.11 13.37 5.40
N GLU A 166 17.12 14.02 4.84
CA GLU A 166 18.51 13.54 4.88
C GLU A 166 19.03 13.43 6.32
N GLU A 167 18.75 14.41 7.16
CA GLU A 167 19.14 14.40 8.57
C GLU A 167 18.48 13.27 9.35
N LEU A 168 17.18 13.07 9.19
CA LEU A 168 16.45 11.98 9.86
C LEU A 168 16.94 10.60 9.41
N THR A 169 17.16 10.41 8.12
CA THR A 169 17.70 9.15 7.58
C THR A 169 19.09 8.84 8.17
N ARG A 170 19.93 9.86 8.29
CA ARG A 170 21.27 9.73 8.89
C ARG A 170 21.20 9.34 10.37
N GLN A 171 20.27 9.92 11.12
CA GLN A 171 20.06 9.58 12.53
C GLN A 171 19.61 8.13 12.71
N GLU A 172 18.65 7.67 11.88
CA GLU A 172 18.18 6.28 11.90
C GLU A 172 19.31 5.28 11.58
N GLU A 173 20.16 5.60 10.61
CA GLU A 173 21.32 4.76 10.27
C GLU A 173 22.34 4.69 11.40
N GLN A 174 22.57 5.78 12.13
CA GLN A 174 23.47 5.82 13.28
C GLN A 174 22.91 5.00 14.45
N GLU A 175 21.64 5.14 14.77
CA GLU A 175 20.97 4.36 15.81
C GLU A 175 21.01 2.86 15.50
N ALA A 176 20.76 2.47 14.25
CA ALA A 176 20.82 1.07 13.82
C ALA A 176 22.24 0.49 13.92
N GLN A 177 23.30 1.29 13.75
CA GLN A 177 24.68 0.86 13.92
C GLN A 177 25.06 0.70 15.41
N GLU A 178 24.56 1.58 16.28
CA GLU A 178 24.80 1.52 17.72
C GLU A 178 24.09 0.32 18.37
N ASP A 179 22.88 0.00 17.92
CA ASP A 179 22.10 -1.15 18.39
C ASP A 179 22.65 -2.51 17.85
N GLY A 180 23.51 -2.48 16.86
CA GLY A 180 24.14 -3.67 16.24
C GLY A 180 25.47 -4.08 16.84
N GLU A 181 26.01 -3.33 17.82
CA GLU A 181 27.21 -3.66 18.60
C GLU A 181 26.80 -4.23 19.97
#